data_64b6ed9d0975b58b587ecd559dc3deb6
#
_entry.id   64b6ed9d0975b58b587ecd559dc3deb6
#
_cell.length_a   1.000
_cell.length_b   1.000
_cell.length_c   1.000
_cell.angle_alpha   90.00
_cell.angle_beta   90.00
_cell.angle_gamma   90.00
#
_symmetry.space_group_name_H-M   'P 1'
#
loop_
_entity.id
_entity.type
_entity.pdbx_description
1 polymer ?
#
loop_
_entity_poly.entity_id
_entity_poly.type
_entity_poly.pdbx_seq_one_letter_code
_entity_poly.pdbx_strand_id
1 'polypeptide(L)'
;MAGQVAGKVALVTGGASGIGQAIAELLAEEGASVVVADVDELKGPEVVAGIEKAGRDAVFLQQDVTSEPRWSEVVAEIARRFGKLDVLVSNAGIGIGAASVVDMSLADWRRQTAINLDGVFLSVKYCLPLMRKTGGGSIIMMSSLAGLRGSATLAGYSATKGGVRLFAKSVAMECASAGDGIRVNSVHPGIIDTPIWGKIPAGATASGQNEPIDFAELARLATPLGRPGQAREIAQGVLYLASDASSYVTGSELVIDGGMFAGAAPRRT
;
A
#
# COMPACT_ATOMS: atom_id res chain seq x y z
N MET A 1 -21.60 6.79 16.98
CA MET A 1 -20.47 7.75 16.90
C MET A 1 -20.08 7.87 15.43
N ALA A 2 -19.64 9.05 14.97
CA ALA A 2 -19.08 9.18 13.63
C ALA A 2 -17.80 8.36 13.53
N GLY A 3 -17.55 7.71 12.37
CA GLY A 3 -16.31 6.95 12.14
C GLY A 3 -15.07 7.86 12.10
N GLN A 4 -13.88 7.27 12.25
CA GLN A 4 -12.61 7.99 12.40
C GLN A 4 -12.22 8.82 11.16
N VAL A 5 -12.78 8.50 10.00
CA VAL A 5 -12.55 9.21 8.72
C VAL A 5 -13.87 9.65 8.09
N ALA A 6 -14.90 9.88 8.93
CA ALA A 6 -16.21 10.30 8.46
C ALA A 6 -16.14 11.57 7.62
N GLY A 7 -16.77 11.54 6.43
CA GLY A 7 -16.82 12.65 5.47
C GLY A 7 -15.51 12.90 4.72
N LYS A 8 -14.46 12.09 4.90
CA LYS A 8 -13.24 12.14 4.08
C LYS A 8 -13.45 11.41 2.76
N VAL A 9 -12.71 11.81 1.73
CA VAL A 9 -12.61 11.14 0.43
C VAL A 9 -11.25 10.46 0.35
N ALA A 10 -11.24 9.15 0.13
CA ALA A 10 -10.03 8.34 0.10
C ALA A 10 -9.84 7.66 -1.27
N LEU A 11 -8.65 7.77 -1.86
CA LEU A 11 -8.22 7.02 -3.03
C LEU A 11 -7.29 5.89 -2.59
N VAL A 12 -7.62 4.66 -2.96
CA VAL A 12 -6.80 3.46 -2.66
C VAL A 12 -6.39 2.79 -3.98
N THR A 13 -5.09 2.79 -4.29
CA THR A 13 -4.57 2.08 -5.47
C THR A 13 -4.30 0.61 -5.15
N GLY A 14 -4.51 -0.29 -6.12
CA GLY A 14 -4.45 -1.73 -5.87
C GLY A 14 -5.56 -2.18 -4.92
N GLY A 15 -6.73 -1.53 -5.01
CA GLY A 15 -7.85 -1.70 -4.07
C GLY A 15 -8.74 -2.92 -4.35
N ALA A 16 -8.50 -3.67 -5.43
CA ALA A 16 -9.32 -4.83 -5.80
C ALA A 16 -8.95 -6.12 -5.07
N SER A 17 -7.89 -6.15 -4.26
CA SER A 17 -7.47 -7.36 -3.56
C SER A 17 -6.57 -7.10 -2.35
N GLY A 18 -6.43 -8.11 -1.47
CA GLY A 18 -5.44 -8.15 -0.41
C GLY A 18 -5.48 -6.94 0.54
N ILE A 19 -4.32 -6.34 0.79
CA ILE A 19 -4.19 -5.19 1.70
C ILE A 19 -5.02 -3.99 1.19
N GLY A 20 -4.99 -3.71 -0.12
CA GLY A 20 -5.73 -2.59 -0.70
C GLY A 20 -7.24 -2.71 -0.52
N GLN A 21 -7.79 -3.91 -0.75
CA GLN A 21 -9.21 -4.20 -0.51
C GLN A 21 -9.56 -4.00 0.96
N ALA A 22 -8.80 -4.58 1.88
CA ALA A 22 -9.05 -4.44 3.32
C ALA A 22 -8.97 -2.97 3.80
N ILE A 23 -8.10 -2.17 3.19
CA ILE A 23 -8.02 -0.72 3.44
C ILE A 23 -9.27 -0.02 2.93
N ALA A 24 -9.70 -0.30 1.69
CA ALA A 24 -10.88 0.32 1.09
C ALA A 24 -12.14 0.02 1.92
N GLU A 25 -12.34 -1.25 2.28
CA GLU A 25 -13.45 -1.70 3.13
C GLU A 25 -13.43 -1.00 4.50
N LEU A 26 -12.29 -0.98 5.19
CA LEU A 26 -12.19 -0.37 6.52
C LEU A 26 -12.40 1.15 6.50
N LEU A 27 -11.82 1.87 5.53
CA LEU A 27 -12.03 3.31 5.41
C LEU A 27 -13.51 3.65 5.12
N ALA A 28 -14.19 2.83 4.32
CA ALA A 28 -15.63 2.99 4.08
C ALA A 28 -16.46 2.66 5.34
N GLU A 29 -16.13 1.62 6.09
CA GLU A 29 -16.75 1.30 7.39
C GLU A 29 -16.64 2.49 8.34
N GLU A 30 -15.50 3.18 8.35
CA GLU A 30 -15.20 4.34 9.20
C GLU A 30 -15.68 5.68 8.60
N GLY A 31 -16.52 5.62 7.55
CA GLY A 31 -17.31 6.74 7.04
C GLY A 31 -16.66 7.58 5.95
N ALA A 32 -15.60 7.10 5.32
CA ALA A 32 -15.06 7.73 4.12
C ALA A 32 -15.85 7.35 2.86
N SER A 33 -15.92 8.27 1.88
CA SER A 33 -16.22 7.92 0.48
C SER A 33 -14.95 7.38 -0.16
N VAL A 34 -14.98 6.14 -0.69
CA VAL A 34 -13.77 5.45 -1.14
C VAL A 34 -13.73 5.30 -2.66
N VAL A 35 -12.63 5.72 -3.24
CA VAL A 35 -12.30 5.43 -4.64
C VAL A 35 -11.36 4.22 -4.67
N VAL A 36 -11.86 3.10 -5.15
CA VAL A 36 -11.12 1.86 -5.40
C VAL A 36 -10.50 1.97 -6.79
N ALA A 37 -9.18 2.08 -6.88
CA ALA A 37 -8.47 2.16 -8.14
C ALA A 37 -7.64 0.89 -8.36
N ASP A 38 -7.85 0.20 -9.49
CA ASP A 38 -7.14 -1.04 -9.83
C ASP A 38 -7.19 -1.29 -11.34
N VAL A 39 -6.31 -2.17 -11.82
CA VAL A 39 -6.34 -2.69 -13.20
C VAL A 39 -7.37 -3.81 -13.38
N ASP A 40 -7.81 -4.46 -12.29
CA ASP A 40 -8.73 -5.59 -12.29
C ASP A 40 -10.18 -5.09 -12.40
N GLU A 41 -10.69 -5.05 -13.62
CA GLU A 41 -12.04 -4.59 -13.97
C GLU A 41 -13.17 -5.55 -13.51
N LEU A 42 -12.82 -6.73 -13.01
CA LEU A 42 -13.80 -7.67 -12.45
C LEU A 42 -13.88 -7.52 -10.93
N LYS A 43 -12.74 -7.65 -10.25
CA LYS A 43 -12.70 -7.62 -8.77
C LYS A 43 -12.91 -6.21 -8.19
N GLY A 44 -12.46 -5.16 -8.88
CA GLY A 44 -12.66 -3.80 -8.40
C GLY A 44 -14.12 -3.45 -8.20
N PRO A 45 -15.00 -3.65 -9.19
CA PRO A 45 -16.45 -3.50 -9.03
C PRO A 45 -17.08 -4.43 -7.97
N GLU A 46 -16.57 -5.67 -7.80
CA GLU A 46 -17.06 -6.57 -6.74
C GLU A 46 -16.78 -6.01 -5.34
N VAL A 47 -15.59 -5.44 -5.12
CA VAL A 47 -15.24 -4.79 -3.85
C VAL A 47 -16.17 -3.59 -3.59
N VAL A 48 -16.39 -2.76 -4.58
CA VAL A 48 -17.31 -1.62 -4.48
C VAL A 48 -18.72 -2.07 -4.16
N ALA A 49 -19.25 -3.08 -4.87
CA ALA A 49 -20.58 -3.62 -4.60
C ALA A 49 -20.71 -4.18 -3.16
N GLY A 50 -19.65 -4.77 -2.62
CA GLY A 50 -19.58 -5.21 -1.21
C GLY A 50 -19.70 -4.02 -0.24
N ILE A 51 -18.97 -2.94 -0.49
CA ILE A 51 -18.99 -1.71 0.31
C ILE A 51 -20.39 -1.04 0.24
N GLU A 52 -20.96 -0.92 -0.95
CA GLU A 52 -22.29 -0.32 -1.15
C GLU A 52 -23.40 -1.16 -0.49
N LYS A 53 -23.31 -2.49 -0.56
CA LYS A 53 -24.24 -3.40 0.12
C LYS A 53 -24.23 -3.23 1.65
N ALA A 54 -23.09 -2.81 2.22
CA ALA A 54 -22.97 -2.43 3.62
C ALA A 54 -23.49 -1.01 3.92
N GLY A 55 -24.10 -0.32 2.95
CA GLY A 55 -24.65 1.03 3.09
C GLY A 55 -23.56 2.12 3.13
N ARG A 56 -22.41 1.88 2.49
CA ARG A 56 -21.28 2.81 2.43
C ARG A 56 -21.06 3.31 1.01
N ASP A 57 -20.30 4.41 0.88
CA ASP A 57 -20.07 5.07 -0.40
C ASP A 57 -18.71 4.67 -1.00
N ALA A 58 -18.73 4.08 -2.17
CA ALA A 58 -17.53 3.73 -2.91
C ALA A 58 -17.75 3.83 -4.43
N VAL A 59 -16.65 3.96 -5.17
CA VAL A 59 -16.64 3.93 -6.64
C VAL A 59 -15.39 3.21 -7.13
N PHE A 60 -15.53 2.46 -8.21
CA PHE A 60 -14.40 1.88 -8.92
C PHE A 60 -13.94 2.80 -10.05
N LEU A 61 -12.64 3.02 -10.14
CA LEU A 61 -11.99 3.64 -11.29
C LEU A 61 -10.88 2.71 -11.80
N GLN A 62 -11.02 2.22 -13.02
CA GLN A 62 -9.97 1.44 -13.67
C GLN A 62 -8.71 2.29 -13.77
N GLN A 63 -7.57 1.78 -13.24
CA GLN A 63 -6.31 2.50 -13.18
C GLN A 63 -5.11 1.56 -13.28
N ASP A 64 -4.31 1.72 -14.33
CA ASP A 64 -2.94 1.27 -14.34
C ASP A 64 -2.06 2.38 -13.76
N VAL A 65 -1.43 2.13 -12.60
CA VAL A 65 -0.62 3.13 -11.92
C VAL A 65 0.62 3.58 -12.70
N THR A 66 1.01 2.81 -13.73
CA THR A 66 2.12 3.15 -14.63
C THR A 66 1.70 4.09 -15.77
N SER A 67 0.39 4.27 -15.99
CA SER A 67 -0.14 5.13 -17.04
C SER A 67 -0.24 6.59 -16.57
N GLU A 68 0.74 7.41 -16.90
CA GLU A 68 0.73 8.82 -16.54
C GLU A 68 -0.48 9.60 -17.08
N PRO A 69 -0.93 9.42 -18.35
CA PRO A 69 -2.13 10.13 -18.84
C PRO A 69 -3.38 9.79 -18.02
N ARG A 70 -3.54 8.51 -17.62
CA ARG A 70 -4.70 8.05 -16.87
C ARG A 70 -4.81 8.69 -15.48
N TRP A 71 -3.71 9.06 -14.87
CA TRP A 71 -3.72 9.77 -13.58
C TRP A 71 -4.46 11.11 -13.64
N SER A 72 -4.27 11.88 -14.73
CA SER A 72 -5.02 13.15 -14.93
C SER A 72 -6.52 12.92 -14.97
N GLU A 73 -6.97 11.88 -15.65
CA GLU A 73 -8.40 11.55 -15.79
C GLU A 73 -9.00 11.10 -14.45
N VAL A 74 -8.29 10.21 -13.71
CA VAL A 74 -8.72 9.72 -12.40
C VAL A 74 -8.87 10.87 -11.40
N VAL A 75 -7.89 11.76 -11.31
CA VAL A 75 -7.94 12.89 -10.38
C VAL A 75 -9.03 13.89 -10.79
N ALA A 76 -9.23 14.14 -12.09
CA ALA A 76 -10.32 14.97 -12.58
C ALA A 76 -11.69 14.37 -12.22
N GLU A 77 -11.87 13.07 -12.34
CA GLU A 77 -13.09 12.37 -11.97
C GLU A 77 -13.35 12.44 -10.45
N ILE A 78 -12.31 12.27 -9.61
CA ILE A 78 -12.42 12.46 -8.16
C ILE A 78 -12.85 13.89 -7.84
N ALA A 79 -12.21 14.88 -8.44
CA ALA A 79 -12.57 16.29 -8.24
C ALA A 79 -14.01 16.59 -8.68
N ARG A 80 -14.46 16.02 -9.80
CA ARG A 80 -15.84 16.19 -10.30
C ARG A 80 -16.89 15.55 -9.39
N ARG A 81 -16.62 14.35 -8.85
CA ARG A 81 -17.57 13.60 -8.02
C ARG A 81 -17.64 14.10 -6.59
N PHE A 82 -16.49 14.36 -6.00
CA PHE A 82 -16.38 14.59 -4.57
C PHE A 82 -15.90 16.01 -4.20
N GLY A 83 -15.37 16.76 -5.16
CA GLY A 83 -14.85 18.11 -4.96
C GLY A 83 -13.51 18.18 -4.21
N LYS A 84 -13.03 17.07 -3.64
CA LYS A 84 -11.83 16.98 -2.79
C LYS A 84 -11.19 15.61 -2.79
N LEU A 85 -9.97 15.55 -2.24
CA LEU A 85 -9.28 14.31 -1.88
C LEU A 85 -8.58 14.53 -0.53
N ASP A 86 -8.97 13.79 0.50
CA ASP A 86 -8.42 13.92 1.85
C ASP A 86 -7.37 12.85 2.18
N VAL A 87 -7.48 11.67 1.56
CA VAL A 87 -6.59 10.53 1.82
C VAL A 87 -6.13 9.89 0.52
N LEU A 88 -4.81 9.77 0.33
CA LEU A 88 -4.21 8.97 -0.74
C LEU A 88 -3.49 7.77 -0.13
N VAL A 89 -3.89 6.55 -0.54
CA VAL A 89 -3.18 5.32 -0.20
C VAL A 89 -2.53 4.74 -1.45
N SER A 90 -1.23 4.97 -1.62
CA SER A 90 -0.42 4.43 -2.71
C SER A 90 0.00 3.00 -2.35
N ASN A 91 -0.91 2.04 -2.60
CA ASN A 91 -0.76 0.64 -2.19
C ASN A 91 -0.43 -0.31 -3.35
N ALA A 92 -0.83 0.00 -4.58
CA ALA A 92 -0.56 -0.88 -5.73
C ALA A 92 0.90 -1.33 -5.80
N GLY A 93 1.13 -2.61 -6.02
CA GLY A 93 2.47 -3.16 -6.08
C GLY A 93 2.48 -4.64 -6.42
N ILE A 94 3.62 -5.09 -6.92
CA ILE A 94 3.91 -6.49 -7.25
C ILE A 94 5.21 -6.93 -6.58
N GLY A 95 5.33 -8.23 -6.32
CA GLY A 95 6.57 -8.86 -5.89
C GLY A 95 7.07 -9.81 -6.98
N ILE A 96 8.28 -9.62 -7.46
CA ILE A 96 8.98 -10.57 -8.33
C ILE A 96 10.27 -10.95 -7.64
N GLY A 97 10.41 -12.24 -7.32
CA GLY A 97 11.63 -12.79 -6.76
C GLY A 97 12.53 -13.39 -7.84
N ALA A 98 13.80 -13.54 -7.51
CA ALA A 98 14.77 -14.32 -8.30
C ALA A 98 15.69 -15.06 -7.35
N ALA A 99 16.19 -16.26 -7.75
CA ALA A 99 17.10 -17.04 -6.92
C ALA A 99 18.39 -16.29 -6.59
N SER A 100 18.86 -15.49 -7.55
CA SER A 100 20.03 -14.61 -7.41
C SER A 100 19.80 -13.31 -8.17
N VAL A 101 20.53 -12.24 -7.79
CA VAL A 101 20.48 -10.97 -8.54
C VAL A 101 20.97 -11.13 -9.98
N VAL A 102 21.86 -12.06 -10.26
CA VAL A 102 22.33 -12.33 -11.63
C VAL A 102 21.28 -13.01 -12.51
N ASP A 103 20.29 -13.66 -11.91
CA ASP A 103 19.18 -14.33 -12.60
C ASP A 103 17.99 -13.38 -12.85
N MET A 104 17.99 -12.20 -12.22
CA MET A 104 16.91 -11.23 -12.40
C MET A 104 16.99 -10.58 -13.78
N SER A 105 15.95 -10.75 -14.59
CA SER A 105 15.88 -10.08 -15.89
C SER A 105 15.74 -8.56 -15.73
N LEU A 106 16.32 -7.80 -16.66
CA LEU A 106 16.12 -6.35 -16.71
C LEU A 106 14.64 -5.98 -16.94
N ALA A 107 13.88 -6.85 -17.61
CA ALA A 107 12.44 -6.67 -17.83
C ALA A 107 11.67 -6.75 -16.49
N ASP A 108 11.97 -7.74 -15.65
CA ASP A 108 11.35 -7.89 -14.33
C ASP A 108 11.74 -6.76 -13.38
N TRP A 109 13.00 -6.37 -13.40
CA TRP A 109 13.47 -5.20 -12.68
C TRP A 109 12.68 -3.93 -13.06
N ARG A 110 12.57 -3.65 -14.36
CA ARG A 110 11.85 -2.49 -14.89
C ARG A 110 10.36 -2.55 -14.57
N ARG A 111 9.74 -3.73 -14.69
CA ARG A 111 8.33 -3.92 -14.37
C ARG A 111 8.04 -3.63 -12.89
N GLN A 112 8.88 -4.13 -11.99
CA GLN A 112 8.74 -3.81 -10.56
C GLN A 112 8.94 -2.32 -10.28
N THR A 113 9.95 -1.70 -10.90
CA THR A 113 10.22 -0.27 -10.72
C THR A 113 9.05 0.57 -11.22
N ALA A 114 8.52 0.29 -12.41
CA ALA A 114 7.40 1.03 -12.98
C ALA A 114 6.15 0.97 -12.08
N ILE A 115 5.80 -0.21 -11.54
CA ILE A 115 4.60 -0.34 -10.73
C ILE A 115 4.83 0.15 -9.29
N ASN A 116 5.91 -0.30 -8.64
CA ASN A 116 6.11 -0.11 -7.21
C ASN A 116 6.70 1.25 -6.84
N LEU A 117 7.41 1.92 -7.76
CA LEU A 117 8.08 3.18 -7.50
C LEU A 117 7.53 4.31 -8.39
N ASP A 118 7.55 4.15 -9.73
CA ASP A 118 7.03 5.19 -10.62
C ASP A 118 5.52 5.39 -10.42
N GLY A 119 4.75 4.30 -10.22
CA GLY A 119 3.33 4.37 -9.90
C GLY A 119 3.03 5.12 -8.60
N VAL A 120 3.87 4.94 -7.57
CA VAL A 120 3.77 5.71 -6.31
C VAL A 120 4.10 7.19 -6.55
N PHE A 121 5.17 7.48 -7.31
CA PHE A 121 5.52 8.84 -7.69
C PHE A 121 4.39 9.52 -8.46
N LEU A 122 3.82 8.87 -9.46
CA LEU A 122 2.71 9.40 -10.27
C LEU A 122 1.47 9.66 -9.42
N SER A 123 1.13 8.74 -8.50
CA SER A 123 0.00 8.96 -7.59
C SER A 123 0.14 10.24 -6.78
N VAL A 124 1.31 10.50 -6.23
CA VAL A 124 1.59 11.72 -5.48
C VAL A 124 1.59 12.94 -6.38
N LYS A 125 2.30 12.89 -7.51
CA LYS A 125 2.40 13.99 -8.49
C LYS A 125 1.03 14.52 -8.89
N TYR A 126 0.08 13.64 -9.15
CA TYR A 126 -1.24 14.02 -9.65
C TYR A 126 -2.26 14.31 -8.54
N CYS A 127 -2.20 13.62 -7.40
CA CYS A 127 -3.15 13.85 -6.30
C CYS A 127 -2.78 15.07 -5.43
N LEU A 128 -1.49 15.33 -5.21
CA LEU A 128 -1.01 16.39 -4.33
C LEU A 128 -1.59 17.78 -4.65
N PRO A 129 -1.69 18.23 -5.93
CA PRO A 129 -2.29 19.52 -6.26
C PRO A 129 -3.76 19.65 -5.84
N LEU A 130 -4.58 18.58 -5.99
CA LEU A 130 -5.96 18.57 -5.54
C LEU A 130 -6.03 18.63 -4.01
N MET A 131 -5.23 17.83 -3.30
CA MET A 131 -5.18 17.83 -1.84
C MET A 131 -4.77 19.19 -1.28
N ARG A 132 -3.77 19.86 -1.85
CA ARG A 132 -3.37 21.23 -1.50
C ARG A 132 -4.51 22.23 -1.67
N LYS A 133 -5.25 22.13 -2.80
CA LYS A 133 -6.37 23.03 -3.09
C LYS A 133 -7.53 22.85 -2.12
N THR A 134 -7.70 21.67 -1.55
CA THR A 134 -8.87 21.32 -0.73
C THR A 134 -8.59 21.28 0.78
N GLY A 135 -7.44 21.77 1.23
CA GLY A 135 -7.17 22.04 2.64
C GLY A 135 -6.26 21.02 3.34
N GLY A 136 -5.52 20.22 2.58
CA GLY A 136 -4.56 19.25 3.15
C GLY A 136 -5.05 17.81 3.16
N GLY A 137 -4.46 16.98 4.03
CA GLY A 137 -4.85 15.56 4.13
C GLY A 137 -3.73 14.61 4.56
N SER A 138 -3.87 13.34 4.21
CA SER A 138 -2.90 12.29 4.54
C SER A 138 -2.54 11.46 3.31
N ILE A 139 -1.24 11.36 3.03
CA ILE A 139 -0.68 10.47 2.01
C ILE A 139 -0.01 9.31 2.73
N ILE A 140 -0.41 8.08 2.40
CA ILE A 140 0.12 6.86 2.97
C ILE A 140 0.71 6.01 1.85
N MET A 141 2.02 5.77 1.90
CA MET A 141 2.73 4.99 0.90
C MET A 141 3.05 3.60 1.43
N MET A 142 2.60 2.57 0.70
CA MET A 142 2.85 1.18 1.07
C MET A 142 4.25 0.75 0.66
N SER A 143 5.16 0.74 1.63
CA SER A 143 6.48 0.14 1.52
C SER A 143 6.42 -1.36 1.88
N SER A 144 7.39 -1.87 2.60
CA SER A 144 7.50 -3.25 3.09
C SER A 144 8.59 -3.33 4.13
N LEU A 145 8.60 -4.40 4.93
CA LEU A 145 9.78 -4.82 5.68
C LEU A 145 11.02 -4.95 4.76
N ALA A 146 10.82 -5.38 3.51
CA ALA A 146 11.88 -5.45 2.50
C ALA A 146 12.44 -4.07 2.09
N GLY A 147 11.77 -2.97 2.42
CA GLY A 147 12.28 -1.60 2.28
C GLY A 147 13.12 -1.12 3.48
N LEU A 148 13.14 -1.90 4.57
CA LEU A 148 13.91 -1.61 5.79
C LEU A 148 15.16 -2.49 5.91
N ARG A 149 15.06 -3.73 5.42
CA ARG A 149 16.17 -4.70 5.43
C ARG A 149 16.22 -5.48 4.13
N GLY A 150 17.39 -5.95 3.74
CA GLY A 150 17.56 -6.77 2.54
C GLY A 150 16.93 -8.15 2.68
N SER A 151 16.55 -8.72 1.54
CA SER A 151 16.12 -10.11 1.39
C SER A 151 16.86 -10.73 0.20
N ALA A 152 17.49 -11.87 0.40
CA ALA A 152 18.38 -12.51 -0.59
C ALA A 152 17.70 -12.79 -1.94
N THR A 153 16.37 -13.03 -1.96
CA THR A 153 15.65 -13.39 -3.17
C THR A 153 14.77 -12.25 -3.71
N LEU A 154 14.78 -11.07 -3.07
CA LEU A 154 13.90 -9.95 -3.37
C LEU A 154 14.67 -8.64 -3.68
N ALA A 155 15.85 -8.73 -4.30
CA ALA A 155 16.71 -7.56 -4.51
C ALA A 155 16.00 -6.41 -5.23
N GLY A 156 15.30 -6.66 -6.34
CA GLY A 156 14.53 -5.65 -7.07
C GLY A 156 13.36 -5.09 -6.27
N TYR A 157 12.61 -5.98 -5.60
CA TYR A 157 11.51 -5.57 -4.73
C TYR A 157 12.00 -4.69 -3.57
N SER A 158 13.07 -5.10 -2.90
CA SER A 158 13.68 -4.33 -1.80
C SER A 158 14.16 -2.95 -2.27
N ALA A 159 14.76 -2.86 -3.45
CA ALA A 159 15.18 -1.58 -4.04
C ALA A 159 13.97 -0.65 -4.25
N THR A 160 12.85 -1.16 -4.81
CA THR A 160 11.65 -0.32 -5.01
C THR A 160 11.03 0.12 -3.69
N LYS A 161 10.91 -0.77 -2.71
CA LYS A 161 10.30 -0.46 -1.41
C LYS A 161 11.20 0.41 -0.53
N GLY A 162 12.53 0.29 -0.65
CA GLY A 162 13.49 1.24 -0.09
C GLY A 162 13.37 2.64 -0.71
N GLY A 163 13.17 2.70 -2.04
CA GLY A 163 12.86 3.93 -2.75
C GLY A 163 11.59 4.63 -2.26
N VAL A 164 10.49 3.88 -2.13
CA VAL A 164 9.21 4.40 -1.59
C VAL A 164 9.38 4.93 -0.16
N ARG A 165 10.12 4.21 0.70
CA ARG A 165 10.43 4.61 2.07
C ARG A 165 11.06 6.01 2.13
N LEU A 166 12.11 6.23 1.33
CA LEU A 166 12.83 7.50 1.36
C LEU A 166 12.08 8.60 0.60
N PHE A 167 11.38 8.25 -0.48
CA PHE A 167 10.51 9.16 -1.21
C PHE A 167 9.40 9.73 -0.30
N ALA A 168 8.77 8.91 0.54
CA ALA A 168 7.76 9.36 1.51
C ALA A 168 8.31 10.42 2.46
N LYS A 169 9.56 10.27 2.95
CA LYS A 169 10.21 11.27 3.82
C LYS A 169 10.48 12.59 3.08
N SER A 170 10.92 12.51 1.83
CA SER A 170 11.19 13.70 1.02
C SER A 170 9.91 14.49 0.74
N VAL A 171 8.83 13.81 0.38
CA VAL A 171 7.52 14.46 0.16
C VAL A 171 6.96 15.03 1.48
N ALA A 172 7.15 14.32 2.61
CA ALA A 172 6.76 14.84 3.93
C ALA A 172 7.43 16.17 4.26
N MET A 173 8.73 16.29 3.98
CA MET A 173 9.49 17.54 4.20
C MET A 173 9.06 18.63 3.23
N GLU A 174 8.77 18.30 1.98
CA GLU A 174 8.23 19.25 1.00
C GLU A 174 6.88 19.82 1.48
N CYS A 175 5.94 18.95 1.86
CA CYS A 175 4.63 19.38 2.34
C CYS A 175 4.74 20.20 3.64
N ALA A 176 5.56 19.79 4.58
CA ALA A 176 5.80 20.55 5.81
C ALA A 176 6.39 21.94 5.54
N SER A 177 7.34 22.04 4.61
CA SER A 177 7.93 23.32 4.20
C SER A 177 6.93 24.23 3.48
N ALA A 178 6.01 23.65 2.72
CA ALA A 178 4.95 24.37 2.03
C ALA A 178 3.82 24.84 2.99
N GLY A 179 3.71 24.26 4.18
CA GLY A 179 2.63 24.55 5.13
C GLY A 179 1.25 24.17 4.60
N ASP A 180 1.16 23.16 3.73
CA ASP A 180 -0.05 22.80 2.99
C ASP A 180 -1.02 21.88 3.77
N GLY A 181 -0.72 21.57 5.02
CA GLY A 181 -1.56 20.74 5.87
C GLY A 181 -1.57 19.25 5.50
N ILE A 182 -0.63 18.81 4.65
CA ILE A 182 -0.54 17.42 4.21
C ILE A 182 0.51 16.67 5.03
N ARG A 183 0.10 15.53 5.60
CA ARG A 183 0.98 14.57 6.26
C ARG A 183 1.31 13.43 5.32
N VAL A 184 2.55 12.96 5.35
CA VAL A 184 3.01 11.88 4.48
C VAL A 184 3.77 10.86 5.31
N ASN A 185 3.34 9.58 5.27
CA ASN A 185 3.94 8.50 6.04
C ASN A 185 4.06 7.23 5.20
N SER A 186 4.93 6.33 5.60
CA SER A 186 5.07 5.01 4.98
C SER A 186 4.66 3.89 5.94
N VAL A 187 4.01 2.85 5.41
CA VAL A 187 3.67 1.63 6.14
C VAL A 187 4.57 0.50 5.65
N HIS A 188 5.05 -0.32 6.58
CA HIS A 188 6.01 -1.39 6.32
C HIS A 188 5.47 -2.74 6.82
N PRO A 189 4.60 -3.41 6.03
CA PRO A 189 4.10 -4.73 6.38
C PRO A 189 5.21 -5.79 6.40
N GLY A 190 5.06 -6.77 7.30
CA GLY A 190 5.81 -8.02 7.29
C GLY A 190 5.21 -9.07 6.34
N ILE A 191 5.15 -10.33 6.79
CA ILE A 191 4.49 -11.42 6.06
C ILE A 191 2.99 -11.35 6.34
N ILE A 192 2.22 -10.96 5.32
CA ILE A 192 0.76 -10.77 5.41
C ILE A 192 0.07 -11.78 4.50
N ASP A 193 -1.00 -12.40 5.03
CA ASP A 193 -1.85 -13.33 4.28
C ASP A 193 -2.60 -12.59 3.16
N THR A 194 -2.13 -12.73 1.93
CA THR A 194 -2.67 -12.04 0.76
C THR A 194 -2.38 -12.82 -0.53
N PRO A 195 -3.15 -12.59 -1.60
CA PRO A 195 -2.91 -13.24 -2.89
C PRO A 195 -1.56 -12.95 -3.56
N ILE A 196 -0.76 -12.03 -3.06
CA ILE A 196 0.57 -11.69 -3.62
C ILE A 196 1.51 -12.91 -3.60
N TRP A 197 1.39 -13.77 -2.60
CA TRP A 197 2.23 -14.96 -2.45
C TRP A 197 2.04 -15.98 -3.57
N GLY A 198 0.80 -16.14 -4.06
CA GLY A 198 0.51 -17.01 -5.21
C GLY A 198 1.05 -16.50 -6.55
N LYS A 199 1.54 -15.26 -6.60
CA LYS A 199 2.12 -14.64 -7.80
C LYS A 199 3.65 -14.65 -7.80
N ILE A 200 4.28 -15.06 -6.69
CA ILE A 200 5.73 -15.20 -6.59
C ILE A 200 6.11 -16.60 -7.12
N PRO A 201 6.96 -16.71 -8.15
CA PRO A 201 7.36 -18.01 -8.72
C PRO A 201 7.98 -18.94 -7.64
N ALA A 202 7.64 -20.21 -7.70
CA ALA A 202 8.11 -21.24 -6.75
C ALA A 202 9.64 -21.33 -6.62
N GLY A 203 10.42 -20.99 -7.65
CA GLY A 203 11.89 -20.99 -7.63
C GLY A 203 12.53 -19.77 -6.94
N ALA A 204 11.75 -18.79 -6.48
CA ALA A 204 12.25 -17.57 -5.83
C ALA A 204 12.54 -17.76 -4.33
N THR A 205 12.49 -18.98 -3.81
CA THR A 205 12.83 -19.28 -2.42
C THR A 205 14.29 -19.70 -2.28
N ALA A 206 14.91 -19.39 -1.14
CA ALA A 206 16.28 -19.77 -0.81
C ALA A 206 16.53 -21.30 -0.80
N SER A 207 15.48 -22.13 -0.81
CA SER A 207 15.56 -23.59 -0.81
C SER A 207 15.74 -24.22 -2.19
N GLY A 208 15.59 -23.47 -3.28
CA GLY A 208 15.72 -23.99 -4.66
C GLY A 208 14.71 -25.09 -5.03
N GLN A 209 13.69 -25.32 -4.22
CA GLN A 209 12.65 -26.32 -4.46
C GLN A 209 11.52 -25.71 -5.26
N ASN A 210 11.03 -26.46 -6.28
CA ASN A 210 9.90 -26.07 -7.14
C ASN A 210 8.52 -26.19 -6.46
N GLU A 211 8.46 -26.25 -5.15
CA GLU A 211 7.20 -26.33 -4.42
C GLU A 211 6.63 -24.94 -4.10
N PRO A 212 5.30 -24.81 -4.04
CA PRO A 212 4.66 -23.59 -3.59
C PRO A 212 5.17 -23.21 -2.19
N ILE A 213 5.42 -21.93 -1.96
CA ILE A 213 5.84 -21.46 -0.64
C ILE A 213 4.66 -21.66 0.32
N ASP A 214 4.85 -22.50 1.33
CA ASP A 214 3.97 -22.44 2.50
C ASP A 214 4.31 -21.18 3.31
N PHE A 215 3.64 -20.08 2.94
CA PHE A 215 3.88 -18.79 3.57
C PHE A 215 3.40 -18.77 5.03
N ALA A 216 2.44 -19.65 5.42
CA ALA A 216 1.98 -19.75 6.78
C ALA A 216 3.07 -20.35 7.66
N GLU A 217 3.74 -21.43 7.20
CA GLU A 217 4.88 -22.01 7.88
C GLU A 217 6.09 -21.05 7.88
N LEU A 218 6.35 -20.37 6.77
CA LEU A 218 7.37 -19.32 6.71
C LEU A 218 7.11 -18.22 7.76
N ALA A 219 5.89 -17.76 7.88
CA ALA A 219 5.51 -16.74 8.85
C ALA A 219 5.62 -17.27 10.28
N ARG A 220 5.21 -18.53 10.52
CA ARG A 220 5.34 -19.18 11.82
C ARG A 220 6.79 -19.25 12.28
N LEU A 221 7.71 -19.47 11.35
CA LEU A 221 9.14 -19.58 11.64
C LEU A 221 9.85 -18.22 11.74
N ALA A 222 9.48 -17.25 10.90
CA ALA A 222 10.20 -15.99 10.74
C ALA A 222 9.63 -14.84 11.59
N THR A 223 8.35 -14.94 11.99
CA THR A 223 7.67 -13.87 12.72
C THR A 223 7.73 -14.16 14.23
N PRO A 224 8.22 -13.23 15.08
CA PRO A 224 8.18 -13.40 16.54
C PRO A 224 6.80 -13.70 17.12
N LEU A 225 5.72 -13.13 16.54
CA LEU A 225 4.34 -13.46 16.93
C LEU A 225 3.89 -14.85 16.45
N GLY A 226 4.69 -15.58 15.65
CA GLY A 226 4.45 -16.96 15.24
C GLY A 226 3.32 -17.18 14.24
N ARG A 227 2.88 -16.14 13.54
CA ARG A 227 1.81 -16.20 12.53
C ARG A 227 1.98 -15.14 11.44
N PRO A 228 1.36 -15.30 10.27
CA PRO A 228 1.21 -14.20 9.33
C PRO A 228 0.29 -13.13 9.90
N GLY A 229 0.48 -11.89 9.47
CA GLY A 229 -0.48 -10.81 9.70
C GLY A 229 -1.68 -10.96 8.74
N GLN A 230 -2.81 -10.38 9.13
CA GLN A 230 -3.99 -10.28 8.27
C GLN A 230 -4.01 -8.92 7.56
N ALA A 231 -4.56 -8.86 6.34
CA ALA A 231 -4.68 -7.62 5.58
C ALA A 231 -5.38 -6.51 6.40
N ARG A 232 -6.38 -6.87 7.21
CA ARG A 232 -7.10 -5.94 8.09
C ARG A 232 -6.20 -5.34 9.19
N GLU A 233 -5.18 -6.05 9.67
CA GLU A 233 -4.24 -5.49 10.65
C GLU A 233 -3.39 -4.36 10.05
N ILE A 234 -3.06 -4.48 8.76
CA ILE A 234 -2.42 -3.38 8.01
C ILE A 234 -3.39 -2.22 7.79
N ALA A 235 -4.65 -2.53 7.42
CA ALA A 235 -5.69 -1.53 7.23
C ALA A 235 -5.93 -0.69 8.49
N GLN A 236 -5.84 -1.26 9.70
CA GLN A 236 -5.93 -0.51 10.95
C GLN A 236 -4.81 0.52 11.11
N GLY A 237 -3.57 0.17 10.75
CA GLY A 237 -2.47 1.14 10.73
C GLY A 237 -2.66 2.26 9.71
N VAL A 238 -3.22 1.92 8.54
CA VAL A 238 -3.57 2.92 7.53
C VAL A 238 -4.70 3.83 8.01
N LEU A 239 -5.73 3.28 8.66
CA LEU A 239 -6.82 4.05 9.26
C LEU A 239 -6.28 5.06 10.29
N TYR A 240 -5.38 4.63 11.18
CA TYR A 240 -4.71 5.54 12.13
C TYR A 240 -4.04 6.70 11.39
N LEU A 241 -3.24 6.40 10.35
CA LEU A 241 -2.54 7.44 9.58
C LEU A 241 -3.48 8.33 8.75
N ALA A 242 -4.64 7.82 8.32
CA ALA A 242 -5.66 8.56 7.60
C ALA A 242 -6.51 9.47 8.50
N SER A 243 -6.59 9.15 9.78
CA SER A 243 -7.42 9.85 10.76
C SER A 243 -6.68 11.02 11.42
N ASP A 244 -7.42 11.83 12.17
CA ASP A 244 -6.88 12.96 12.93
C ASP A 244 -6.12 12.51 14.19
N ALA A 245 -6.23 11.22 14.59
CA ALA A 245 -5.43 10.62 15.65
C ALA A 245 -3.92 10.68 15.37
N SER A 246 -3.53 10.80 14.08
CA SER A 246 -2.14 10.96 13.65
C SER A 246 -1.79 12.39 13.22
N SER A 247 -2.50 13.41 13.71
CA SER A 247 -2.32 14.82 13.32
C SER A 247 -0.90 15.37 13.50
N TYR A 248 -0.11 14.77 14.39
CA TYR A 248 1.30 15.15 14.64
C TYR A 248 2.31 14.13 14.11
N VAL A 249 1.88 13.29 13.11
CA VAL A 249 2.71 12.22 12.53
C VAL A 249 2.93 12.47 11.05
N THR A 250 4.15 12.86 10.67
CA THR A 250 4.59 12.99 9.26
C THR A 250 6.04 12.54 9.12
N GLY A 251 6.42 12.00 7.97
CA GLY A 251 7.74 11.44 7.69
C GLY A 251 8.06 10.14 8.45
N SER A 252 7.07 9.54 9.12
CA SER A 252 7.22 8.34 9.93
C SER A 252 7.16 7.06 9.12
N GLU A 253 7.76 6.02 9.68
CA GLU A 253 7.75 4.64 9.19
C GLU A 253 6.92 3.80 10.17
N LEU A 254 5.69 3.42 9.79
CA LEU A 254 4.85 2.56 10.61
C LEU A 254 5.10 1.09 10.24
N VAL A 255 5.85 0.38 11.08
CA VAL A 255 6.18 -1.03 10.90
C VAL A 255 5.07 -1.89 11.51
N ILE A 256 4.49 -2.80 10.69
CA ILE A 256 3.44 -3.75 11.12
C ILE A 256 3.84 -5.14 10.61
N ASP A 257 4.68 -5.84 11.36
CA ASP A 257 5.41 -7.02 10.88
C ASP A 257 5.49 -8.17 11.89
N GLY A 258 4.73 -8.10 12.97
CA GLY A 258 4.76 -9.11 14.02
C GLY A 258 6.10 -9.25 14.74
N GLY A 259 6.93 -8.18 14.70
CA GLY A 259 8.22 -8.10 15.39
C GLY A 259 9.43 -8.52 14.54
N MET A 260 9.26 -8.82 13.25
CA MET A 260 10.36 -9.30 12.38
C MET A 260 11.51 -8.30 12.24
N PHE A 261 11.25 -7.02 12.36
CA PHE A 261 12.25 -5.96 12.28
C PHE A 261 12.92 -5.68 13.64
N ALA A 262 12.18 -5.89 14.72
CA ALA A 262 12.70 -5.61 16.08
C ALA A 262 13.79 -6.59 16.50
N GLY A 263 13.80 -7.83 15.98
CA GLY A 263 14.80 -8.84 16.30
C GLY A 263 14.26 -10.27 16.25
N ALA A 264 15.01 -11.20 16.84
CA ALA A 264 14.62 -12.61 16.98
C ALA A 264 14.09 -12.86 18.40
N ALA A 265 12.98 -13.59 18.51
CA ALA A 265 12.49 -14.11 19.78
C ALA A 265 12.86 -15.58 19.95
N PRO A 266 13.19 -16.05 21.17
CA PRO A 266 13.36 -17.47 21.44
C PRO A 266 12.06 -18.21 21.10
N ARG A 267 12.18 -19.37 20.42
CA ARG A 267 11.02 -20.21 20.12
C ARG A 267 10.47 -20.78 21.44
N ARG A 268 9.16 -20.62 21.66
CA ARG A 268 8.49 -21.41 22.68
C ARG A 268 8.47 -22.87 22.19
N THR A 269 9.06 -23.75 22.97
CA THR A 269 9.01 -25.21 22.77
C THR A 269 7.62 -25.73 23.00
#